data_402d5e63a81b9807e4f5cd6082a2c646
#
_entry.id   402d5e63a81b9807e4f5cd6082a2c646
#
_cell.length_a   1.000
_cell.length_b   1.000
_cell.length_c   1.000
_cell.angle_alpha   90.00
_cell.angle_beta   90.00
_cell.angle_gamma   90.00
#
_symmetry.space_group_name_H-M   'P 1'
#
loop_
_entity.id
_entity.type
_entity.pdbx_description
1 polymer ?
#
loop_
_entity_poly.entity_id
_entity_poly.type
_entity_poly.pdbx_seq_one_letter_code
_entity_poly.pdbx_strand_id
1 'polypeptide(L)'
;MNSKLVICIGLVLFSVGSSFGQHKTPEESKYQFGEPEHFLDGYSFNFQYQNGTAIHMEFDEGKAKYEWVAGPSKGNGNKDISYKSLKMGDELYMVSWHETDLKDYLTLVFDFKTLTVHNSIIIGYQNKPERKLRTVSQSGIIDHLKIKE
;
A
#
# COMPACT_ATOMS: atom_id res chain seq x y z
N MET A 1 20.37 73.04 -47.86
CA MET A 1 21.26 72.12 -47.10
C MET A 1 20.42 71.45 -46.02
N ASN A 2 20.02 70.21 -46.28
CA ASN A 2 19.09 69.50 -45.43
C ASN A 2 19.88 68.48 -44.59
N SER A 3 19.96 68.71 -43.30
CA SER A 3 20.57 67.82 -42.36
C SER A 3 19.50 66.81 -41.85
N LYS A 4 19.60 65.55 -42.23
CA LYS A 4 18.71 64.51 -41.74
C LYS A 4 19.23 63.97 -40.40
N LEU A 5 18.44 64.19 -39.35
CA LEU A 5 18.67 63.67 -38.03
C LEU A 5 18.20 62.22 -38.01
N VAL A 6 19.12 61.27 -37.86
CA VAL A 6 18.82 59.82 -37.69
C VAL A 6 18.71 59.60 -36.22
N ILE A 7 17.48 59.32 -35.77
CA ILE A 7 17.22 58.92 -34.39
C ILE A 7 17.38 57.38 -34.34
N CYS A 8 18.45 56.88 -33.73
CA CYS A 8 18.61 55.45 -33.36
C CYS A 8 17.80 55.19 -32.11
N ILE A 9 16.65 54.53 -32.29
CA ILE A 9 15.89 54.00 -31.18
C ILE A 9 16.55 52.65 -30.76
N GLY A 10 17.32 52.71 -29.67
CA GLY A 10 17.87 51.52 -29.05
C GLY A 10 16.77 50.71 -28.36
N LEU A 11 16.45 49.54 -28.92
CA LEU A 11 15.51 48.59 -28.34
C LEU A 11 16.23 47.88 -27.19
N VAL A 12 15.98 48.31 -25.95
CA VAL A 12 16.45 47.59 -24.77
C VAL A 12 15.51 46.38 -24.54
N LEU A 13 15.95 45.21 -24.96
CA LEU A 13 15.30 43.96 -24.62
C LEU A 13 15.58 43.65 -23.15
N PHE A 14 14.59 43.92 -22.28
CA PHE A 14 14.57 43.38 -20.94
C PHE A 14 14.28 41.87 -21.03
N SER A 15 15.32 41.06 -20.96
CA SER A 15 15.17 39.62 -20.69
C SER A 15 14.74 39.47 -19.24
N VAL A 16 13.44 39.28 -19.02
CA VAL A 16 12.91 38.79 -17.74
C VAL A 16 13.35 37.36 -17.63
N GLY A 17 14.49 37.14 -16.98
CA GLY A 17 14.92 35.84 -16.56
C GLY A 17 13.93 35.28 -15.54
N SER A 18 13.00 34.45 -16.01
CA SER A 18 12.18 33.60 -15.13
C SER A 18 13.13 32.65 -14.42
N SER A 19 13.57 33.04 -13.22
CA SER A 19 14.17 32.12 -12.28
C SER A 19 13.08 31.10 -11.88
N PHE A 20 12.88 30.07 -12.70
CA PHE A 20 12.25 28.86 -12.23
C PHE A 20 13.17 28.37 -11.11
N GLY A 21 12.71 28.55 -9.88
CA GLY A 21 13.36 27.94 -8.73
C GLY A 21 13.54 26.48 -9.08
N GLN A 22 14.80 26.04 -9.20
CA GLN A 22 15.11 24.64 -9.20
C GLN A 22 14.53 24.08 -7.90
N HIS A 23 13.37 23.44 -7.97
CA HIS A 23 12.98 22.50 -6.96
C HIS A 23 14.18 21.54 -6.85
N LYS A 24 14.97 21.69 -5.81
CA LYS A 24 15.89 20.62 -5.41
C LYS A 24 15.05 19.37 -5.39
N THR A 25 15.29 18.46 -6.32
CA THR A 25 14.82 17.09 -6.21
C THR A 25 15.12 16.67 -4.79
N PRO A 26 14.15 16.18 -4.01
CA PRO A 26 14.44 15.67 -2.68
C PRO A 26 15.65 14.76 -2.85
N GLU A 27 16.71 15.00 -2.10
CA GLU A 27 17.88 14.12 -2.01
C GLU A 27 17.32 12.72 -1.97
N GLU A 28 17.69 11.85 -2.93
CA GLU A 28 17.11 10.51 -3.08
C GLU A 28 17.02 9.92 -1.68
N SER A 29 15.79 9.81 -1.21
CA SER A 29 15.56 9.45 0.18
C SER A 29 16.22 8.10 0.37
N LYS A 30 17.04 7.98 1.40
CA LYS A 30 17.68 6.72 1.79
C LYS A 30 16.66 5.57 1.93
N TYR A 31 15.40 5.92 1.93
CA TYR A 31 14.23 5.07 1.94
C TYR A 31 13.43 5.33 0.66
N GLN A 32 13.72 4.60 -0.40
CA GLN A 32 12.86 4.54 -1.57
C GLN A 32 11.65 3.67 -1.20
N PHE A 33 10.59 4.32 -0.79
CA PHE A 33 9.29 3.65 -0.73
C PHE A 33 8.76 3.61 -2.17
N GLY A 34 8.73 2.41 -2.76
CA GLY A 34 8.08 2.19 -4.05
C GLY A 34 6.59 2.53 -4.02
N GLU A 35 6.00 2.74 -5.19
CA GLU A 35 4.56 2.82 -5.31
C GLU A 35 3.91 1.51 -4.86
N PRO A 36 2.70 1.57 -4.25
CA PRO A 36 1.99 0.36 -3.86
C PRO A 36 1.69 -0.52 -5.08
N GLU A 37 2.15 -1.75 -5.06
CA GLU A 37 2.01 -2.73 -6.12
C GLU A 37 1.43 -4.05 -5.59
N HIS A 38 1.43 -5.08 -6.44
CA HIS A 38 0.94 -6.41 -6.11
C HIS A 38 2.12 -7.38 -5.86
N PHE A 39 3.01 -7.01 -4.93
CA PHE A 39 4.25 -7.77 -4.66
C PHE A 39 4.02 -9.19 -4.16
N LEU A 40 2.82 -9.53 -3.72
CA LEU A 40 2.49 -10.86 -3.23
C LEU A 40 1.81 -11.76 -4.25
N ASP A 41 1.64 -11.33 -5.50
CA ASP A 41 1.09 -12.20 -6.54
C ASP A 41 1.93 -13.47 -6.67
N GLY A 42 1.27 -14.61 -6.68
CA GLY A 42 1.89 -15.94 -6.64
C GLY A 42 2.14 -16.52 -5.25
N TYR A 43 1.93 -15.75 -4.18
CA TYR A 43 2.09 -16.25 -2.81
C TYR A 43 0.83 -17.00 -2.34
N SER A 44 1.06 -18.12 -1.66
CA SER A 44 0.02 -18.91 -0.98
C SER A 44 0.59 -19.43 0.32
N PHE A 45 -0.11 -19.23 1.44
CA PHE A 45 0.35 -19.64 2.76
C PHE A 45 -0.79 -19.72 3.78
N ASN A 46 -0.52 -20.40 4.87
CA ASN A 46 -1.38 -20.35 6.05
C ASN A 46 -0.75 -19.46 7.12
N PHE A 47 -1.57 -18.91 7.99
CA PHE A 47 -1.10 -18.32 9.23
C PHE A 47 -2.09 -18.56 10.36
N GLN A 48 -1.56 -18.66 11.57
CA GLN A 48 -2.35 -18.91 12.77
C GLN A 48 -2.10 -17.82 13.80
N TYR A 49 -3.18 -17.22 14.28
CA TYR A 49 -3.16 -16.27 15.38
C TYR A 49 -3.03 -16.94 16.74
N GLN A 50 -2.59 -16.19 17.74
CA GLN A 50 -2.41 -16.67 19.13
C GLN A 50 -3.69 -17.22 19.76
N ASN A 51 -4.86 -16.81 19.29
CA ASN A 51 -6.17 -17.31 19.76
C ASN A 51 -6.60 -18.63 19.11
N GLY A 52 -5.74 -19.26 18.31
CA GLY A 52 -6.01 -20.52 17.62
C GLY A 52 -6.78 -20.39 16.31
N THR A 53 -7.15 -19.22 15.91
CA THR A 53 -7.77 -18.97 14.59
C THR A 53 -6.72 -19.06 13.50
N ALA A 54 -6.99 -19.81 12.44
CA ALA A 54 -6.07 -19.93 11.30
C ALA A 54 -6.75 -19.58 9.97
N ILE A 55 -5.96 -19.02 9.07
CA ILE A 55 -6.39 -18.53 7.77
C ILE A 55 -5.46 -19.12 6.70
N HIS A 56 -6.04 -19.61 5.62
CA HIS A 56 -5.34 -19.84 4.36
C HIS A 56 -5.48 -18.59 3.49
N MET A 57 -4.39 -18.16 2.86
CA MET A 57 -4.36 -16.95 2.05
C MET A 57 -3.66 -17.19 0.73
N GLU A 58 -4.22 -16.64 -0.35
CA GLU A 58 -3.68 -16.68 -1.70
C GLU A 58 -3.70 -15.27 -2.30
N PHE A 59 -2.66 -14.93 -3.06
CA PHE A 59 -2.55 -13.69 -3.82
C PHE A 59 -2.24 -14.01 -5.28
N ASP A 60 -3.04 -13.48 -6.21
CA ASP A 60 -2.83 -13.70 -7.64
C ASP A 60 -3.52 -12.59 -8.44
N GLU A 61 -2.90 -12.12 -9.52
CA GLU A 61 -3.44 -11.10 -10.44
C GLU A 61 -4.00 -9.84 -9.74
N GLY A 62 -3.31 -9.36 -8.71
CA GLY A 62 -3.74 -8.20 -7.92
C GLY A 62 -4.95 -8.46 -7.03
N LYS A 63 -5.30 -9.72 -6.80
CA LYS A 63 -6.40 -10.14 -5.95
C LYS A 63 -5.91 -10.97 -4.78
N ALA A 64 -6.56 -10.77 -3.64
CA ALA A 64 -6.44 -11.63 -2.48
C ALA A 64 -7.66 -12.54 -2.35
N LYS A 65 -7.42 -13.72 -1.84
CA LYS A 65 -8.42 -14.70 -1.43
C LYS A 65 -8.02 -15.25 -0.08
N TYR A 66 -8.99 -15.44 0.80
CA TYR A 66 -8.73 -16.11 2.07
C TYR A 66 -9.87 -17.05 2.48
N GLU A 67 -9.52 -18.03 3.29
CA GLU A 67 -10.44 -18.95 3.94
C GLU A 67 -10.01 -19.17 5.39
N TRP A 68 -10.96 -19.15 6.32
CA TRP A 68 -10.73 -19.52 7.70
C TRP A 68 -10.65 -21.06 7.81
N VAL A 69 -9.46 -21.59 8.06
CA VAL A 69 -9.22 -23.04 8.14
C VAL A 69 -9.33 -23.57 9.57
N ALA A 70 -9.29 -22.69 10.57
CA ALA A 70 -9.56 -23.02 11.96
C ALA A 70 -10.21 -21.85 12.73
N GLY A 71 -10.84 -22.18 13.87
CA GLY A 71 -11.53 -21.22 14.72
C GLY A 71 -13.03 -21.12 14.46
N PRO A 72 -13.71 -20.15 15.10
CA PRO A 72 -15.18 -20.01 15.04
C PRO A 72 -15.73 -19.74 13.63
N SER A 73 -14.91 -19.14 12.76
CA SER A 73 -15.29 -18.79 11.38
C SER A 73 -14.86 -19.83 10.35
N LYS A 74 -14.40 -21.02 10.77
CA LYS A 74 -13.93 -22.07 9.85
C LYS A 74 -14.91 -22.34 8.72
N GLY A 75 -14.40 -22.38 7.48
CA GLY A 75 -15.16 -22.58 6.26
C GLY A 75 -15.72 -21.29 5.64
N ASN A 76 -15.65 -20.17 6.35
CA ASN A 76 -15.93 -18.86 5.77
C ASN A 76 -14.69 -18.29 5.07
N GLY A 77 -14.90 -17.42 4.11
CA GLY A 77 -13.81 -16.78 3.38
C GLY A 77 -14.34 -15.71 2.44
N ASN A 78 -13.43 -15.08 1.74
CA ASN A 78 -13.74 -14.13 0.68
C ASN A 78 -12.68 -14.24 -0.44
N LYS A 79 -13.02 -13.80 -1.63
CA LYS A 79 -12.17 -13.85 -2.82
C LYS A 79 -12.38 -12.61 -3.69
N ASP A 80 -11.56 -12.49 -4.72
CA ASP A 80 -11.59 -11.38 -5.67
C ASP A 80 -11.39 -10.00 -5.03
N ILE A 81 -10.72 -9.98 -3.86
CA ILE A 81 -10.45 -8.78 -3.08
C ILE A 81 -9.27 -8.04 -3.69
N SER A 82 -9.49 -6.83 -4.21
CA SER A 82 -8.38 -6.00 -4.69
C SER A 82 -7.51 -5.57 -3.51
N TYR A 83 -6.22 -5.84 -3.58
CA TYR A 83 -5.27 -5.48 -2.54
C TYR A 83 -4.19 -4.52 -3.04
N LYS A 84 -3.48 -3.88 -2.14
CA LYS A 84 -2.25 -3.15 -2.40
C LYS A 84 -1.19 -3.61 -1.42
N SER A 85 0.04 -3.68 -1.88
CA SER A 85 1.18 -4.03 -1.03
C SER A 85 2.35 -3.07 -1.22
N LEU A 86 3.13 -2.92 -0.16
CA LEU A 86 4.39 -2.20 -0.14
C LEU A 86 5.48 -3.16 0.32
N LYS A 87 6.58 -3.20 -0.41
CA LYS A 87 7.79 -3.88 0.06
C LYS A 87 8.50 -2.96 1.07
N MET A 88 8.53 -3.36 2.33
CA MET A 88 9.11 -2.58 3.42
C MET A 88 10.55 -2.97 3.73
N GLY A 89 10.97 -4.14 3.26
CA GLY A 89 12.31 -4.68 3.50
C GLY A 89 12.50 -6.01 2.77
N ASP A 90 13.59 -6.70 3.11
CA ASP A 90 13.85 -8.04 2.61
C ASP A 90 12.80 -9.01 3.17
N GLU A 91 12.00 -9.62 2.26
CA GLU A 91 10.88 -10.51 2.61
C GLU A 91 9.84 -9.90 3.59
N LEU A 92 9.79 -8.56 3.71
CA LEU A 92 8.88 -7.83 4.59
C LEU A 92 7.91 -6.99 3.76
N TYR A 93 6.60 -7.25 3.90
CA TYR A 93 5.55 -6.63 3.12
C TYR A 93 4.41 -6.12 4.00
N MET A 94 3.95 -4.90 3.72
CA MET A 94 2.69 -4.39 4.23
C MET A 94 1.63 -4.55 3.14
N VAL A 95 0.48 -5.07 3.51
CA VAL A 95 -0.64 -5.33 2.60
C VAL A 95 -1.90 -4.71 3.18
N SER A 96 -2.70 -4.09 2.33
CA SER A 96 -3.99 -3.56 2.76
C SER A 96 -5.07 -3.81 1.73
N TRP A 97 -6.28 -4.00 2.21
CA TRP A 97 -7.49 -4.09 1.40
C TRP A 97 -8.73 -3.68 2.16
N HIS A 98 -9.79 -3.58 1.41
CA HIS A 98 -11.08 -3.16 1.86
C HIS A 98 -12.10 -4.27 1.61
N GLU A 99 -12.69 -4.78 2.67
CA GLU A 99 -13.80 -5.74 2.62
C GLU A 99 -15.12 -4.97 2.48
N THR A 100 -15.54 -4.73 1.25
CA THR A 100 -16.71 -3.89 0.96
C THR A 100 -17.99 -4.43 1.56
N ASP A 101 -18.16 -5.76 1.58
CA ASP A 101 -19.36 -6.43 2.09
C ASP A 101 -19.45 -6.36 3.62
N LEU A 102 -18.34 -6.57 4.30
CA LEU A 102 -18.25 -6.52 5.75
C LEU A 102 -18.07 -5.10 6.30
N LYS A 103 -17.67 -4.15 5.43
CA LYS A 103 -17.27 -2.79 5.81
C LYS A 103 -16.07 -2.78 6.74
N ASP A 104 -15.13 -3.67 6.48
CA ASP A 104 -13.89 -3.79 7.23
C ASP A 104 -12.71 -3.27 6.39
N TYR A 105 -11.75 -2.64 7.04
CA TYR A 105 -10.48 -2.26 6.42
C TYR A 105 -9.34 -2.97 7.15
N LEU A 106 -8.54 -3.69 6.38
CA LEU A 106 -7.47 -4.54 6.90
C LEU A 106 -6.12 -4.02 6.44
N THR A 107 -5.18 -4.05 7.38
CA THR A 107 -3.75 -3.89 7.10
C THR A 107 -3.00 -5.03 7.77
N LEU A 108 -2.20 -5.75 7.00
CA LEU A 108 -1.35 -6.83 7.48
C LEU A 108 0.10 -6.53 7.15
N VAL A 109 0.98 -6.96 8.03
CA VAL A 109 2.42 -7.00 7.78
C VAL A 109 2.85 -8.46 7.80
N PHE A 110 3.38 -8.93 6.69
CA PHE A 110 3.95 -10.26 6.53
C PHE A 110 5.47 -10.15 6.53
N ASP A 111 6.11 -10.82 7.47
CA ASP A 111 7.56 -11.04 7.49
C ASP A 111 7.81 -12.51 7.18
N PHE A 112 8.17 -12.79 5.93
CA PHE A 112 8.44 -14.15 5.49
C PHE A 112 9.81 -14.66 5.93
N LYS A 113 10.70 -13.78 6.37
CA LYS A 113 11.99 -14.16 6.94
C LYS A 113 11.85 -14.75 8.33
N THR A 114 11.00 -14.13 9.16
CA THR A 114 10.71 -14.60 10.52
C THR A 114 9.45 -15.45 10.61
N LEU A 115 8.73 -15.62 9.49
CA LEU A 115 7.45 -16.32 9.38
C LEU A 115 6.41 -15.77 10.36
N THR A 116 6.29 -14.46 10.45
CA THR A 116 5.33 -13.79 11.32
C THR A 116 4.36 -12.92 10.55
N VAL A 117 3.17 -12.77 11.09
CA VAL A 117 2.14 -11.86 10.61
C VAL A 117 1.63 -10.97 11.73
N HIS A 118 1.41 -9.70 11.42
CA HIS A 118 0.74 -8.75 12.30
C HIS A 118 -0.41 -8.12 11.53
N ASN A 119 -1.56 -7.95 12.17
CA ASN A 119 -2.67 -7.25 11.55
C ASN A 119 -3.18 -6.09 12.39
N SER A 120 -3.82 -5.15 11.70
CA SER A 120 -4.67 -4.13 12.29
C SER A 120 -5.93 -4.02 11.42
N ILE A 121 -7.09 -4.17 12.03
CA ILE A 121 -8.38 -4.20 11.35
C ILE A 121 -9.29 -3.14 11.95
N ILE A 122 -9.92 -2.33 11.09
CA ILE A 122 -11.04 -1.47 11.47
C ILE A 122 -12.31 -2.20 11.05
N ILE A 123 -13.14 -2.57 12.01
CA ILE A 123 -14.35 -3.38 11.80
C ILE A 123 -15.56 -2.47 11.63
N GLY A 124 -16.32 -2.68 10.54
CA GLY A 124 -17.61 -2.04 10.32
C GLY A 124 -17.54 -0.52 10.21
N TYR A 125 -16.51 0.04 9.57
CA TYR A 125 -16.21 1.49 9.56
C TYR A 125 -17.33 2.35 8.96
N GLN A 126 -18.26 1.80 8.16
CA GLN A 126 -19.43 2.53 7.63
C GLN A 126 -20.69 2.34 8.46
N ASN A 127 -20.63 1.57 9.54
CA ASN A 127 -21.77 1.34 10.38
C ASN A 127 -22.00 2.54 11.30
N LYS A 128 -23.02 3.34 10.97
CA LYS A 128 -23.64 4.45 11.71
C LYS A 128 -22.65 5.35 12.50
N PRO A 129 -22.66 6.65 12.27
CA PRO A 129 -21.73 7.60 12.92
C PRO A 129 -21.74 7.56 14.45
N GLU A 130 -22.76 6.97 15.04
CA GLU A 130 -22.95 6.85 16.51
C GLU A 130 -22.22 5.65 17.13
N ARG A 131 -21.71 4.70 16.33
CA ARG A 131 -20.97 3.54 16.85
C ARG A 131 -19.47 3.84 16.91
N LYS A 132 -18.92 3.68 18.09
CA LYS A 132 -17.47 3.71 18.30
C LYS A 132 -16.80 2.69 17.36
N LEU A 133 -15.84 3.15 16.55
CA LEU A 133 -15.04 2.27 15.69
C LEU A 133 -14.40 1.17 16.54
N ARG A 134 -14.49 -0.06 16.06
CA ARG A 134 -13.80 -1.19 16.68
C ARG A 134 -12.54 -1.48 15.90
N THR A 135 -11.43 -1.55 16.60
CA THR A 135 -10.15 -2.01 16.05
C THR A 135 -9.76 -3.34 16.68
N VAL A 136 -9.15 -4.19 15.89
CA VAL A 136 -8.56 -5.46 16.35
C VAL A 136 -7.12 -5.49 15.85
N SER A 137 -6.19 -5.84 16.74
CA SER A 137 -4.80 -6.08 16.36
C SER A 137 -4.38 -7.46 16.87
N GLN A 138 -3.76 -8.23 16.02
CA GLN A 138 -3.37 -9.61 16.30
C GLN A 138 -2.00 -9.89 15.70
N SER A 139 -1.32 -10.88 16.26
CA SER A 139 -0.08 -11.44 15.72
C SER A 139 -0.23 -12.93 15.54
N GLY A 140 0.49 -13.48 14.58
CA GLY A 140 0.44 -14.91 14.27
C GLY A 140 1.73 -15.40 13.63
N ILE A 141 1.75 -16.68 13.36
CA ILE A 141 2.86 -17.41 12.72
C ILE A 141 2.40 -17.91 11.37
N ILE A 142 3.24 -17.72 10.36
CA ILE A 142 3.03 -18.18 8.99
C ILE A 142 3.58 -19.60 8.85
N ASP A 143 2.84 -20.46 8.18
CA ASP A 143 3.26 -21.79 7.76
C ASP A 143 2.83 -22.10 6.32
N HIS A 144 3.26 -23.26 5.81
CA HIS A 144 2.91 -23.75 4.47
C HIS A 144 3.09 -22.72 3.34
N LEU A 145 4.13 -21.87 3.43
CA LEU A 145 4.46 -20.87 2.42
C LEU A 145 4.80 -21.56 1.09
N LYS A 146 4.12 -21.11 0.03
CA LYS A 146 4.39 -21.47 -1.38
C LYS A 146 4.45 -20.20 -2.20
N ILE A 147 5.39 -20.16 -3.12
CA ILE A 147 5.55 -19.08 -4.09
C ILE A 147 5.52 -19.72 -5.46
N LYS A 148 4.60 -19.29 -6.33
CA LYS A 148 4.58 -19.72 -7.73
C LYS A 148 5.80 -19.11 -8.43
N GLU A 149 6.57 -19.94 -9.14
CA GLU A 149 7.64 -19.52 -10.02
C GLU A 149 7.10 -18.91 -11.31
#